data_1ff0ce13f1e9a8e167b6e026bbe4205a
#
_entry.id   1ff0ce13f1e9a8e167b6e026bbe4205a
#
_cell.length_a   1.000
_cell.length_b   1.000
_cell.length_c   1.000
_cell.angle_alpha   90.00
_cell.angle_beta   90.00
_cell.angle_gamma   90.00
#
_symmetry.space_group_name_H-M   'P 1'
#
loop_
_entity.id
_entity.type
_entity.pdbx_description
1 polymer ?
#
loop_
_entity_poly.entity_id
_entity_poly.type
_entity_poly.pdbx_seq_one_letter_code
_entity_poly.pdbx_strand_id
1 'polypeptide(L)'
;SIDLPGMGDSSFRESYKVEDFGDCVTSVIRHEKDINNSSFTYLVGHSLGGHVAGFVATEEKDLIDGLMIVDTFIRPPNYDNSEHKKNGPLRMIKYYDNKESLLQRFRLMPKQDCENDWYLRYIAEHSIKNTQDGWRWKFDDKMFTGLERLFGYKFSFNCPAVFVHGENSL
;
A
#
# COMPACT_ATOMS: atom_id res chain seq x y z
N SER A 1 5.26 -10.95 -1.97
CA SER A 1 4.57 -9.67 -1.66
C SER A 1 3.11 -9.95 -1.32
N ILE A 2 2.48 -9.01 -0.59
CA ILE A 2 1.09 -9.13 -0.12
C ILE A 2 0.28 -8.09 -0.87
N ASP A 3 -0.83 -8.52 -1.48
CA ASP A 3 -1.86 -7.62 -1.96
C ASP A 3 -2.74 -7.22 -0.76
N LEU A 4 -2.65 -5.98 -0.31
CA LEU A 4 -3.49 -5.48 0.78
C LEU A 4 -4.97 -5.49 0.37
N PRO A 5 -5.94 -5.63 1.31
CA PRO A 5 -7.35 -5.53 1.00
C PRO A 5 -7.67 -4.30 0.14
N GLY A 6 -8.45 -4.48 -0.92
CA GLY A 6 -8.74 -3.43 -1.90
C GLY A 6 -7.66 -3.18 -2.95
N MET A 7 -6.58 -3.94 -2.93
CA MET A 7 -5.47 -3.90 -3.89
C MET A 7 -5.29 -5.24 -4.59
N GLY A 8 -4.69 -5.24 -5.79
CA GLY A 8 -4.35 -6.44 -6.52
C GLY A 8 -5.51 -7.41 -6.69
N ASP A 9 -5.30 -8.65 -6.30
CA ASP A 9 -6.31 -9.72 -6.36
C ASP A 9 -7.01 -9.96 -5.01
N SER A 10 -6.68 -9.17 -3.98
CA SER A 10 -7.35 -9.22 -2.68
C SER A 10 -8.77 -8.65 -2.71
N SER A 11 -9.61 -9.14 -1.79
CA SER A 11 -11.02 -8.75 -1.70
C SER A 11 -11.20 -7.27 -1.37
N PHE A 12 -12.27 -6.69 -1.91
CA PHE A 12 -12.71 -5.35 -1.55
C PHE A 12 -13.43 -5.35 -0.20
N ARG A 13 -13.38 -4.21 0.50
CA ARG A 13 -14.03 -4.00 1.80
C ARG A 13 -14.95 -2.79 1.76
N GLU A 14 -15.82 -2.69 2.75
CA GLU A 14 -16.69 -1.52 2.89
C GLU A 14 -15.92 -0.28 3.34
N SER A 15 -14.91 -0.46 4.18
CA SER A 15 -14.01 0.59 4.67
C SER A 15 -12.56 0.09 4.71
N TYR A 16 -11.63 1.04 4.80
CA TYR A 16 -10.20 0.76 4.83
C TYR A 16 -9.53 1.55 5.93
N LYS A 17 -8.78 0.85 6.79
CA LYS A 17 -7.96 1.41 7.87
C LYS A 17 -6.56 0.82 7.80
N VAL A 18 -5.57 1.60 8.22
CA VAL A 18 -4.19 1.10 8.25
C VAL A 18 -4.05 -0.03 9.26
N GLU A 19 -4.78 0.04 10.36
CA GLU A 19 -4.87 -1.00 11.39
C GLU A 19 -5.37 -2.32 10.81
N ASP A 20 -6.46 -2.31 10.06
CA ASP A 20 -7.02 -3.51 9.42
C ASP A 20 -6.04 -4.15 8.42
N PHE A 21 -5.23 -3.33 7.75
CA PHE A 21 -4.16 -3.82 6.89
C PHE A 21 -3.05 -4.46 7.72
N GLY A 22 -2.70 -3.85 8.85
CA GLY A 22 -1.74 -4.40 9.80
C GLY A 22 -2.15 -5.79 10.28
N ASP A 23 -3.40 -5.97 10.67
CA ASP A 23 -3.94 -7.27 11.10
C ASP A 23 -3.84 -8.33 9.99
N CYS A 24 -4.13 -7.95 8.74
CA CYS A 24 -3.96 -8.84 7.60
C CYS A 24 -2.50 -9.24 7.40
N VAL A 25 -1.57 -8.29 7.46
CA VAL A 25 -0.12 -8.55 7.32
C VAL A 25 0.37 -9.44 8.45
N THR A 26 -0.01 -9.14 9.69
CA THR A 26 0.31 -9.96 10.87
C THR A 26 -0.16 -11.40 10.72
N SER A 27 -1.38 -11.59 10.23
CA SER A 27 -1.95 -12.92 9.99
C SER A 27 -1.15 -13.71 8.95
N VAL A 28 -0.75 -13.06 7.86
CA VAL A 28 0.10 -13.67 6.81
C VAL A 28 1.46 -14.03 7.39
N ILE A 29 2.11 -13.14 8.15
CA ILE A 29 3.43 -13.41 8.73
C ILE A 29 3.36 -14.61 9.66
N ARG A 30 2.34 -14.67 10.55
CA ARG A 30 2.18 -15.80 11.45
C ARG A 30 1.97 -17.12 10.70
N HIS A 31 1.11 -17.10 9.68
CA HIS A 31 0.90 -18.27 8.83
C HIS A 31 2.19 -18.73 8.13
N GLU A 32 2.95 -17.80 7.54
CA GLU A 32 4.21 -18.13 6.87
C GLU A 32 5.27 -18.66 7.84
N LYS A 33 5.34 -18.13 9.05
CA LYS A 33 6.22 -18.65 10.11
C LYS A 33 5.87 -20.09 10.47
N ASP A 34 4.58 -20.39 10.62
CA ASP A 34 4.09 -21.73 11.00
C ASP A 34 4.41 -22.76 9.90
N ILE A 35 4.16 -22.46 8.62
CA ILE A 35 4.36 -23.43 7.54
C ILE A 35 5.83 -23.58 7.12
N ASN A 36 6.61 -22.50 7.17
CA ASN A 36 8.00 -22.49 6.73
C ASN A 36 9.01 -22.67 7.87
N ASN A 37 8.56 -22.76 9.12
CA ASN A 37 9.40 -22.81 10.32
C ASN A 37 10.48 -21.69 10.31
N SER A 38 10.09 -20.49 9.87
CA SER A 38 11.00 -19.37 9.70
C SER A 38 11.33 -18.72 11.02
N SER A 39 12.64 -18.58 11.30
CA SER A 39 13.13 -17.95 12.53
C SER A 39 13.17 -16.43 12.45
N PHE A 40 13.18 -15.85 11.25
CA PHE A 40 13.37 -14.41 11.04
C PHE A 40 12.30 -13.83 10.13
N THR A 41 11.85 -12.61 10.45
CA THR A 41 10.91 -11.84 9.65
C THR A 41 11.46 -10.46 9.35
N TYR A 42 11.71 -10.17 8.09
CA TYR A 42 12.03 -8.84 7.61
C TYR A 42 10.84 -8.26 6.86
N LEU A 43 10.39 -7.10 7.29
CA LEU A 43 9.23 -6.43 6.71
C LEU A 43 9.69 -5.21 5.90
N VAL A 44 9.30 -5.18 4.63
CA VAL A 44 9.60 -4.07 3.71
C VAL A 44 8.29 -3.43 3.26
N GLY A 45 8.12 -2.13 3.47
CA GLY A 45 6.93 -1.41 3.07
C GLY A 45 7.25 -0.13 2.30
N HIS A 46 6.59 0.08 1.17
CA HIS A 46 6.69 1.30 0.36
C HIS A 46 5.41 2.14 0.49
N SER A 47 5.55 3.45 0.65
CA SER A 47 4.43 4.40 0.71
C SER A 47 3.36 3.97 1.73
N LEU A 48 2.12 3.67 1.34
CA LEU A 48 1.09 3.13 2.23
C LEU A 48 1.56 1.85 2.94
N GLY A 49 2.25 0.95 2.21
CA GLY A 49 2.84 -0.25 2.78
C GLY A 49 3.87 0.04 3.86
N GLY A 50 4.55 1.19 3.80
CA GLY A 50 5.47 1.64 4.85
C GLY A 50 4.75 2.05 6.14
N HIS A 51 3.58 2.69 6.05
CA HIS A 51 2.74 2.95 7.22
C HIS A 51 2.22 1.66 7.85
N VAL A 52 1.78 0.71 7.03
CA VAL A 52 1.33 -0.61 7.49
C VAL A 52 2.47 -1.38 8.14
N ALA A 53 3.64 -1.42 7.51
CA ALA A 53 4.81 -2.09 8.05
C ALA A 53 5.27 -1.48 9.40
N GLY A 54 5.28 -0.15 9.49
CA GLY A 54 5.59 0.55 10.73
C GLY A 54 4.55 0.27 11.83
N PHE A 55 3.26 0.20 11.48
CA PHE A 55 2.21 -0.16 12.41
C PHE A 55 2.43 -1.59 12.95
N VAL A 56 2.61 -2.57 12.08
CA VAL A 56 2.87 -3.97 12.48
C VAL A 56 4.11 -4.07 13.37
N ALA A 57 5.21 -3.43 13.00
CA ALA A 57 6.44 -3.45 13.80
C ALA A 57 6.31 -2.74 15.18
N THR A 58 5.33 -1.86 15.32
CA THR A 58 5.02 -1.18 16.59
C THR A 58 4.14 -2.03 17.49
N GLU A 59 3.08 -2.63 16.93
CA GLU A 59 2.11 -3.42 17.71
C GLU A 59 2.61 -4.85 17.97
N GLU A 60 3.32 -5.44 17.01
CA GLU A 60 3.79 -6.83 17.03
C GLU A 60 5.31 -6.91 17.23
N LYS A 61 5.79 -6.33 18.33
CA LYS A 61 7.21 -6.09 18.61
C LYS A 61 8.12 -7.32 18.53
N ASP A 62 7.58 -8.49 18.87
CA ASP A 62 8.33 -9.75 18.89
C ASP A 62 8.18 -10.55 17.59
N LEU A 63 7.39 -10.04 16.65
CA LEU A 63 7.13 -10.73 15.39
C LEU A 63 8.11 -10.31 14.29
N ILE A 64 8.68 -9.10 14.39
CA ILE A 64 9.47 -8.45 13.35
C ILE A 64 10.92 -8.29 13.80
N ASP A 65 11.85 -8.91 13.07
CA ASP A 65 13.29 -8.88 13.34
C ASP A 65 14.03 -7.76 12.62
N GLY A 66 13.41 -7.19 11.57
CA GLY A 66 13.94 -6.05 10.83
C GLY A 66 12.90 -5.35 9.97
N LEU A 67 13.02 -4.04 9.86
CA LEU A 67 12.06 -3.19 9.15
C LEU A 67 12.76 -2.31 8.12
N MET A 68 12.24 -2.26 6.89
CA MET A 68 12.64 -1.26 5.89
C MET A 68 11.41 -0.48 5.44
N ILE A 69 11.47 0.83 5.60
CA ILE A 69 10.44 1.77 5.16
C ILE A 69 10.97 2.54 3.95
N VAL A 70 10.30 2.39 2.82
CA VAL A 70 10.72 2.97 1.55
C VAL A 70 9.74 4.07 1.17
N ASP A 71 10.26 5.26 0.99
CA ASP A 71 9.55 6.42 0.45
C ASP A 71 8.19 6.67 1.11
N THR A 72 8.21 6.69 2.44
CA THR A 72 7.02 6.84 3.27
C THR A 72 7.20 8.03 4.22
N PHE A 73 6.32 9.00 4.13
CA PHE A 73 6.35 10.15 5.01
C PHE A 73 5.67 9.84 6.36
N ILE A 74 6.48 9.48 7.36
CA ILE A 74 6.02 9.28 8.74
C ILE A 74 5.98 10.62 9.44
N ARG A 75 4.79 11.11 9.75
CA ARG A 75 4.58 12.38 10.43
C ARG A 75 4.75 12.24 11.93
N PRO A 76 5.36 13.24 12.61
CA PRO A 76 5.38 13.26 14.06
C PRO A 76 3.96 13.39 14.64
N PRO A 77 3.70 12.90 15.87
CA PRO A 77 2.36 12.89 16.46
C PRO A 77 1.67 14.26 16.55
N ASN A 78 2.45 15.34 16.64
CA ASN A 78 1.96 16.71 16.73
C ASN A 78 1.89 17.44 15.38
N TYR A 79 2.05 16.72 14.27
CA TYR A 79 1.95 17.31 12.93
C TYR A 79 0.53 17.79 12.64
N ASP A 80 0.39 18.99 12.09
CA ASP A 80 -0.91 19.49 11.67
C ASP A 80 -1.42 18.76 10.42
N ASN A 81 -2.44 17.95 10.63
CA ASN A 81 -3.06 17.15 9.57
C ASN A 81 -4.35 17.78 9.02
N SER A 82 -4.66 19.03 9.34
CA SER A 82 -5.93 19.68 8.98
C SER A 82 -6.21 19.65 7.47
N GLU A 83 -5.19 19.86 6.65
CA GLU A 83 -5.31 19.82 5.19
C GLU A 83 -5.45 18.41 4.63
N HIS A 84 -4.92 17.39 5.32
CA HIS A 84 -4.95 16.00 4.88
C HIS A 84 -6.23 15.26 5.24
N LYS A 85 -7.05 15.83 6.12
CA LYS A 85 -8.36 15.28 6.52
C LYS A 85 -9.46 15.53 5.49
N LYS A 86 -9.20 16.35 4.47
CA LYS A 86 -10.15 16.59 3.40
C LYS A 86 -10.22 15.33 2.52
N ASN A 87 -11.36 14.67 2.51
CA ASN A 87 -11.61 13.57 1.58
C ASN A 87 -11.45 14.07 0.15
N GLY A 88 -10.64 13.35 -0.63
CA GLY A 88 -10.53 13.60 -2.06
C GLY A 88 -11.89 13.37 -2.76
N PRO A 89 -12.07 13.86 -4.00
CA PRO A 89 -13.30 13.63 -4.74
C PRO A 89 -13.53 12.13 -4.92
N LEU A 90 -14.77 11.69 -4.72
CA LEU A 90 -15.20 10.32 -5.00
C LEU A 90 -14.81 9.98 -6.44
N ARG A 91 -13.96 8.99 -6.61
CA ARG A 91 -13.64 8.43 -7.93
C ARG A 91 -14.64 7.31 -8.20
N MET A 92 -15.39 7.43 -9.27
CA MET A 92 -16.27 6.35 -9.71
C MET A 92 -15.43 5.30 -10.46
N ILE A 93 -15.71 4.03 -10.18
CA ILE A 93 -15.16 2.92 -10.95
C ILE A 93 -15.48 3.13 -12.43
N LYS A 94 -14.44 3.05 -13.27
CA LYS A 94 -14.60 3.13 -14.73
C LYS A 94 -14.27 1.78 -15.34
N TYR A 95 -15.16 1.36 -16.26
CA TYR A 95 -14.97 0.18 -17.07
C TYR A 95 -14.61 0.57 -18.51
N TYR A 96 -13.87 -0.27 -19.16
CA TYR A 96 -13.37 -0.05 -20.51
C TYR A 96 -13.67 -1.29 -21.37
N ASP A 97 -14.08 -1.07 -22.61
CA ASP A 97 -14.49 -2.16 -23.53
C ASP A 97 -13.31 -3.07 -23.90
N ASN A 98 -12.09 -2.53 -23.91
CA ASN A 98 -10.90 -3.30 -24.24
C ASN A 98 -9.69 -2.94 -23.37
N LYS A 99 -8.78 -3.90 -23.25
CA LYS A 99 -7.55 -3.82 -22.46
C LYS A 99 -6.67 -2.63 -22.85
N GLU A 100 -6.49 -2.40 -24.13
CA GLU A 100 -5.56 -1.39 -24.63
C GLU A 100 -6.02 0.03 -24.28
N SER A 101 -7.31 0.32 -24.41
CA SER A 101 -7.89 1.60 -24.01
C SER A 101 -7.66 1.94 -22.54
N LEU A 102 -7.62 0.93 -21.67
CA LEU A 102 -7.31 1.10 -20.26
C LEU A 102 -5.81 1.30 -20.04
N LEU A 103 -4.95 0.49 -20.68
CA LEU A 103 -3.50 0.56 -20.53
C LEU A 103 -2.92 1.92 -20.97
N GLN A 104 -3.45 2.51 -22.03
CA GLN A 104 -3.05 3.86 -22.49
C GLN A 104 -3.30 4.97 -21.44
N ARG A 105 -4.13 4.68 -20.42
CA ARG A 105 -4.43 5.61 -19.32
C ARG A 105 -3.56 5.41 -18.08
N PHE A 106 -2.68 4.43 -18.11
CA PHE A 106 -1.75 4.23 -17.00
C PHE A 106 -0.84 5.45 -16.82
N ARG A 107 -0.71 5.90 -15.59
CA ARG A 107 0.19 7.01 -15.20
C ARG A 107 0.74 6.72 -13.81
N LEU A 108 2.00 7.02 -13.64
CA LEU A 108 2.60 7.04 -12.29
C LEU A 108 2.00 8.18 -11.47
N MET A 109 1.80 7.94 -10.19
CA MET A 109 1.29 8.93 -9.23
C MET A 109 2.19 8.95 -7.98
N PRO A 110 2.86 10.08 -7.69
CA PRO A 110 2.87 11.33 -8.44
C PRO A 110 3.45 11.17 -9.85
N LYS A 111 3.10 12.12 -10.73
CA LYS A 111 3.61 12.10 -12.12
C LYS A 111 5.13 12.23 -12.11
N GLN A 112 5.79 11.30 -12.74
CA GLN A 112 7.24 11.26 -12.87
C GLN A 112 7.62 10.63 -14.22
N ASP A 113 8.79 10.98 -14.71
CA ASP A 113 9.33 10.39 -15.92
C ASP A 113 9.91 8.99 -15.62
N CYS A 114 9.75 8.10 -16.56
CA CYS A 114 10.35 6.78 -16.52
C CYS A 114 10.85 6.43 -17.92
N GLU A 115 12.14 6.30 -18.06
CA GLU A 115 12.78 5.98 -19.35
C GLU A 115 12.51 4.54 -19.81
N ASN A 116 12.00 3.69 -18.93
CA ASN A 116 11.77 2.30 -19.22
C ASN A 116 10.28 2.01 -19.48
N ASP A 117 9.85 2.16 -20.72
CA ASP A 117 8.48 1.87 -21.15
C ASP A 117 8.06 0.44 -20.92
N TRP A 118 8.99 -0.52 -20.98
CA TRP A 118 8.70 -1.92 -20.69
C TRP A 118 8.25 -2.10 -19.24
N TYR A 119 8.92 -1.46 -18.29
CA TYR A 119 8.52 -1.49 -16.88
C TYR A 119 7.13 -0.90 -16.66
N LEU A 120 6.87 0.25 -17.26
CA LEU A 120 5.56 0.90 -17.18
C LEU A 120 4.46 -0.01 -17.73
N ARG A 121 4.71 -0.60 -18.89
CA ARG A 121 3.79 -1.53 -19.54
C ARG A 121 3.54 -2.77 -18.67
N TYR A 122 4.59 -3.37 -18.14
CA TYR A 122 4.52 -4.52 -17.26
C TYR A 122 3.65 -4.24 -16.02
N ILE A 123 3.92 -3.14 -15.31
CA ILE A 123 3.14 -2.74 -14.13
C ILE A 123 1.68 -2.51 -14.52
N ALA A 124 1.42 -1.78 -15.60
CA ALA A 124 0.06 -1.50 -16.07
C ALA A 124 -0.72 -2.78 -16.35
N GLU A 125 -0.12 -3.74 -17.06
CA GLU A 125 -0.76 -5.02 -17.41
C GLU A 125 -1.11 -5.87 -16.19
N HIS A 126 -0.29 -5.84 -15.16
CA HIS A 126 -0.53 -6.58 -13.91
C HIS A 126 -1.49 -5.83 -12.96
N SER A 127 -1.77 -4.56 -13.23
CA SER A 127 -2.67 -3.72 -12.43
C SER A 127 -4.12 -3.71 -12.89
N ILE A 128 -4.46 -4.46 -13.94
CA ILE A 128 -5.81 -4.49 -14.52
C ILE A 128 -6.44 -5.88 -14.41
N LYS A 129 -7.77 -5.91 -14.43
CA LYS A 129 -8.55 -7.15 -14.51
C LYS A 129 -9.72 -7.00 -15.47
N ASN A 130 -10.12 -8.14 -16.06
CA ASN A 130 -11.36 -8.24 -16.82
C ASN A 130 -12.51 -8.67 -15.90
N THR A 131 -13.65 -8.05 -16.06
CA THR A 131 -14.88 -8.34 -15.31
C THR A 131 -16.05 -8.49 -16.29
N GLN A 132 -17.24 -8.85 -15.80
CA GLN A 132 -18.43 -8.91 -16.62
C GLN A 132 -18.81 -7.54 -17.24
N ASP A 133 -18.44 -6.45 -16.57
CA ASP A 133 -18.71 -5.07 -17.00
C ASP A 133 -17.59 -4.48 -17.87
N GLY A 134 -16.51 -5.24 -18.12
CA GLY A 134 -15.35 -4.81 -18.90
C GLY A 134 -14.05 -4.74 -18.11
N TRP A 135 -13.05 -4.12 -18.71
CA TRP A 135 -11.72 -3.97 -18.12
C TRP A 135 -11.68 -2.82 -17.12
N ARG A 136 -11.03 -3.03 -15.97
CA ARG A 136 -10.82 -2.01 -14.94
C ARG A 136 -9.49 -2.19 -14.22
N TRP A 137 -9.08 -1.16 -13.46
CA TRP A 137 -7.98 -1.29 -12.50
C TRP A 137 -8.34 -2.24 -11.37
N LYS A 138 -7.36 -2.98 -10.84
CA LYS A 138 -7.55 -3.95 -9.76
C LYS A 138 -7.92 -3.30 -8.43
N PHE A 139 -7.47 -2.08 -8.15
CA PHE A 139 -7.72 -1.43 -6.86
C PHE A 139 -9.19 -1.03 -6.67
N ASP A 140 -9.61 -0.91 -5.41
CA ASP A 140 -10.91 -0.34 -5.04
C ASP A 140 -10.81 1.19 -4.96
N ASP A 141 -11.70 1.91 -5.63
CA ASP A 141 -11.71 3.37 -5.63
C ASP A 141 -11.96 3.97 -4.24
N LYS A 142 -12.63 3.24 -3.34
CA LYS A 142 -12.83 3.64 -1.94
C LYS A 142 -11.52 3.82 -1.18
N MET A 143 -10.46 3.14 -1.59
CA MET A 143 -9.12 3.30 -1.00
C MET A 143 -8.62 4.74 -1.03
N PHE A 144 -8.97 5.51 -2.06
CA PHE A 144 -8.49 6.89 -2.21
C PHE A 144 -9.33 7.92 -1.49
N THR A 145 -10.58 7.59 -1.17
CA THR A 145 -11.54 8.53 -0.58
C THR A 145 -11.89 8.20 0.87
N GLY A 146 -11.74 6.95 1.27
CA GLY A 146 -12.19 6.43 2.56
C GLY A 146 -11.10 5.81 3.42
N LEU A 147 -9.82 5.90 3.03
CA LEU A 147 -8.73 5.35 3.84
C LEU A 147 -8.54 6.15 5.13
N GLU A 148 -8.82 5.54 6.26
CA GLU A 148 -8.49 6.07 7.57
C GLU A 148 -6.99 5.89 7.84
N ARG A 149 -6.27 7.02 8.02
CA ARG A 149 -4.83 7.08 8.22
C ARG A 149 -4.49 7.22 9.71
N LEU A 150 -3.29 6.77 10.09
CA LEU A 150 -2.76 6.86 11.45
C LEU A 150 -2.30 8.30 11.79
N PHE A 151 -3.24 9.23 11.92
CA PHE A 151 -2.91 10.59 12.35
C PHE A 151 -2.61 10.63 13.84
N GLY A 152 -1.42 11.19 14.21
CA GLY A 152 -1.01 11.29 15.60
C GLY A 152 -0.49 9.98 16.21
N TYR A 153 -0.40 8.92 15.43
CA TYR A 153 0.13 7.64 15.90
C TYR A 153 1.64 7.71 16.12
N LYS A 154 2.10 7.18 17.25
CA LYS A 154 3.50 7.15 17.61
C LYS A 154 4.11 5.80 17.28
N PHE A 155 4.90 5.74 16.23
CA PHE A 155 5.68 4.55 15.88
C PHE A 155 6.81 4.30 16.89
N SER A 156 7.02 3.04 17.24
CA SER A 156 8.08 2.61 18.17
C SER A 156 8.52 1.20 17.84
N PHE A 157 9.72 1.02 17.34
CA PHE A 157 10.24 -0.27 16.86
C PHE A 157 11.19 -0.90 17.87
N ASN A 158 11.10 -2.20 18.07
CA ASN A 158 12.05 -3.00 18.86
C ASN A 158 13.10 -3.70 17.98
N CYS A 159 13.03 -3.56 16.67
CA CYS A 159 13.96 -4.13 15.71
C CYS A 159 14.77 -3.04 15.00
N PRO A 160 15.91 -3.39 14.37
CA PRO A 160 16.61 -2.51 13.46
C PRO A 160 15.66 -2.02 12.36
N ALA A 161 15.66 -0.69 12.13
CA ALA A 161 14.82 -0.07 11.11
C ALA A 161 15.65 0.79 10.17
N VAL A 162 15.40 0.66 8.87
CA VAL A 162 16.04 1.44 7.81
C VAL A 162 14.98 2.24 7.08
N PHE A 163 15.24 3.52 6.88
CA PHE A 163 14.43 4.42 6.08
C PHE A 163 15.18 4.75 4.79
N VAL A 164 14.50 4.53 3.66
CA VAL A 164 15.02 4.79 2.32
C VAL A 164 14.06 5.73 1.61
N HIS A 165 14.58 6.78 1.01
CA HIS A 165 13.77 7.69 0.20
C HIS A 165 14.54 8.13 -1.05
N GLY A 166 13.84 8.52 -2.10
CA GLY A 166 14.45 9.11 -3.28
C GLY A 166 14.95 10.52 -2.97
N GLU A 167 16.05 10.93 -3.61
CA GLU A 167 16.62 12.28 -3.45
C GLU A 167 15.62 13.38 -3.83
N ASN A 168 14.75 13.09 -4.82
CA ASN A 168 13.71 13.99 -5.32
C ASN A 168 12.29 13.57 -4.89
N SER A 169 12.17 12.79 -3.84
CA SER A 169 10.88 12.37 -3.31
C SER A 169 10.17 13.52 -2.58
N LEU A 170 8.83 13.49 -2.57
CA LEU A 170 7.97 14.53 -1.96
C LEU A 170 7.98 14.46 -0.43
#